data_6b532c6b9276f90e2bc0ec67e6788dd0
#
_entry.id   6b532c6b9276f90e2bc0ec67e6788dd0
#
_cell.length_a   1.000
_cell.length_b   1.000
_cell.length_c   1.000
_cell.angle_alpha   90.00
_cell.angle_beta   90.00
_cell.angle_gamma   90.00
#
_symmetry.space_group_name_H-M   'P 1'
#
loop_
_entity.id
_entity.type
_entity.pdbx_description
1 polymer ?
#
loop_
_entity_poly.entity_id
_entity_poly.type
_entity_poly.pdbx_seq_one_letter_code
_entity_poly.pdbx_strand_id
1 'polypeptide(L)'
;MKKRIQTLKLQITHCILSHEIDAKSMLHHTLLPLFIAWIVLPTCMSCSDDDTLDFQSSEDALKVYQTYLGSLKDMKTSNTAIFCKEANTWRSTSDTVFHYLMRDSVFLKDNNCAERFTAIHDSIRFEFLRLTETWRYSYEDVLKIKEQTSVFHDDKELQGAVNEAQPFFLKLDSIPLLESGKASILRNYRKLLKDTKLKGINTKSDMLEFIGKEDIMFRSFLAHLYDMDKESLADITQETESICRNIFIAAKEGKIKARDAMVYMSMRTVRRLLQNSTACISDINHQQMKSKAQGNAYLWMIIQPFISIDQFSIATLTPQERSQFNYVISQLPKSTKFAKTFDIDQRALNYLLPQQLLKMYVLTL
;
A
#
# COMPACT_ATOMS: atom_id res chain seq x y z
N MET A 1 3.26 14.46 30.47
CA MET A 1 3.68 14.11 29.10
C MET A 1 3.46 12.63 28.77
N LYS A 2 4.00 11.65 29.54
CA LYS A 2 3.79 10.19 29.31
C LYS A 2 2.31 9.77 29.29
N LYS A 3 1.45 10.25 30.18
CA LYS A 3 0.00 9.96 30.19
C LYS A 3 -0.72 10.44 28.91
N ARG A 4 -0.38 11.62 28.36
CA ARG A 4 -0.99 12.13 27.12
C ARG A 4 -0.56 11.33 25.89
N ILE A 5 0.69 10.83 25.85
CA ILE A 5 1.20 9.96 24.79
C ILE A 5 0.51 8.59 24.84
N GLN A 6 0.28 8.05 26.04
CA GLN A 6 -0.50 6.82 26.22
C GLN A 6 -1.98 6.99 25.82
N THR A 7 -2.59 8.13 26.14
CA THR A 7 -3.97 8.44 25.73
C THR A 7 -4.07 8.60 24.21
N LEU A 8 -3.08 9.20 23.57
CA LEU A 8 -3.04 9.35 22.11
C LEU A 8 -2.77 8.00 21.40
N LYS A 9 -1.88 7.16 21.95
CA LYS A 9 -1.70 5.77 21.49
C LYS A 9 -3.03 5.00 21.60
N LEU A 10 -3.73 5.13 22.72
CA LEU A 10 -5.06 4.52 22.91
C LEU A 10 -6.09 5.12 21.95
N GLN A 11 -6.09 6.44 21.70
CA GLN A 11 -7.06 7.07 20.80
C GLN A 11 -6.81 6.72 19.34
N ILE A 12 -5.56 6.68 18.89
CA ILE A 12 -5.22 6.22 17.53
C ILE A 12 -5.50 4.72 17.41
N THR A 13 -5.12 3.91 18.39
CA THR A 13 -5.43 2.47 18.45
C THR A 13 -6.93 2.25 18.61
N HIS A 14 -7.63 3.07 19.38
CA HIS A 14 -9.08 3.00 19.54
C HIS A 14 -9.82 3.56 18.31
N CYS A 15 -9.29 4.56 17.60
CA CYS A 15 -9.84 5.03 16.33
C CYS A 15 -9.62 3.98 15.22
N ILE A 16 -8.52 3.24 15.28
CA ILE A 16 -8.22 2.09 14.40
C ILE A 16 -9.09 0.87 14.80
N LEU A 17 -9.36 0.66 16.10
CA LEU A 17 -10.06 -0.53 16.63
C LEU A 17 -11.54 -0.31 16.96
N SER A 18 -12.00 0.93 17.19
CA SER A 18 -13.39 1.21 17.64
C SER A 18 -14.38 1.52 16.52
N HIS A 19 -13.93 1.63 15.28
CA HIS A 19 -14.82 1.31 14.20
C HIS A 19 -14.77 -0.21 14.06
N GLU A 20 -15.84 -0.88 14.39
CA GLU A 20 -16.22 -2.24 13.97
C GLU A 20 -16.33 -2.34 12.42
N ILE A 21 -15.33 -1.87 11.72
CA ILE A 21 -14.93 -2.45 10.45
C ILE A 21 -14.12 -3.64 10.89
N ASP A 22 -14.80 -4.79 10.89
CA ASP A 22 -14.29 -6.10 11.22
C ASP A 22 -12.79 -6.19 10.93
N ALA A 23 -11.94 -6.36 11.94
CA ALA A 23 -10.50 -6.51 11.78
C ALA A 23 -10.17 -7.68 10.83
N LYS A 24 -11.10 -8.64 10.67
CA LYS A 24 -11.07 -9.65 9.60
C LYS A 24 -11.24 -9.05 8.21
N SER A 25 -12.04 -8.01 8.03
CA SER A 25 -12.16 -7.28 6.77
C SER A 25 -10.87 -6.51 6.45
N MET A 26 -10.28 -5.81 7.42
CA MET A 26 -8.98 -5.15 7.24
C MET A 26 -7.85 -6.13 6.91
N LEU A 27 -7.80 -7.27 7.62
CA LEU A 27 -6.80 -8.32 7.36
C LEU A 27 -6.98 -8.94 5.97
N HIS A 28 -8.21 -9.14 5.51
CA HIS A 28 -8.52 -9.63 4.17
C HIS A 28 -8.17 -8.61 3.07
N HIS A 29 -8.32 -7.31 3.31
CA HIS A 29 -8.10 -6.26 2.30
C HIS A 29 -6.63 -5.91 2.10
N THR A 30 -5.80 -6.09 3.14
CA THR A 30 -4.34 -5.86 3.05
C THR A 30 -3.54 -7.12 2.73
N LEU A 31 -4.02 -8.30 3.12
CA LEU A 31 -3.28 -9.56 2.94
C LEU A 31 -3.63 -10.28 1.62
N LEU A 32 -4.80 -10.05 1.02
CA LEU A 32 -5.16 -10.73 -0.22
C LEU A 32 -4.28 -10.32 -1.41
N PRO A 33 -3.92 -9.03 -1.62
CA PRO A 33 -2.91 -8.64 -2.61
C PRO A 33 -1.53 -9.22 -2.31
N LEU A 34 -1.12 -9.26 -1.04
CA LEU A 34 0.15 -9.85 -0.60
C LEU A 34 0.20 -11.36 -0.84
N PHE A 35 -0.91 -12.09 -0.60
CA PHE A 35 -0.97 -13.52 -0.87
C PHE A 35 -0.92 -13.85 -2.38
N ILE A 36 -1.51 -13.01 -3.22
CA ILE A 36 -1.46 -13.18 -4.70
C ILE A 36 -0.05 -12.86 -5.22
N ALA A 37 0.62 -11.84 -4.69
CA ALA A 37 2.02 -11.55 -5.00
C ALA A 37 2.94 -12.72 -4.62
N TRP A 38 2.71 -13.37 -3.48
CA TRP A 38 3.50 -14.53 -3.02
C TRP A 38 3.31 -15.80 -3.86
N ILE A 39 2.14 -16.01 -4.46
CA ILE A 39 1.83 -17.21 -5.27
C ILE A 39 2.28 -17.06 -6.73
N VAL A 40 2.34 -15.83 -7.27
CA VAL A 40 2.65 -15.57 -8.69
C VAL A 40 4.13 -15.24 -8.92
N LEU A 41 4.86 -14.82 -7.90
CA LEU A 41 6.25 -14.34 -7.98
C LEU A 41 7.37 -15.39 -8.20
N PRO A 42 7.21 -16.71 -7.92
CA PRO A 42 8.34 -17.63 -8.12
C PRO A 42 8.77 -17.83 -9.58
N THR A 43 7.98 -17.34 -10.54
CA THR A 43 8.24 -17.63 -11.97
C THR A 43 8.89 -16.49 -12.76
N CYS A 44 9.10 -15.31 -12.16
CA CYS A 44 9.61 -14.13 -12.86
C CYS A 44 10.96 -13.61 -12.37
N MET A 45 11.62 -14.27 -11.43
CA MET A 45 12.96 -13.86 -11.01
C MET A 45 14.01 -14.39 -11.99
N SER A 46 14.27 -13.62 -13.03
CA SER A 46 15.51 -13.70 -13.79
C SER A 46 16.66 -13.34 -12.86
N CYS A 47 17.45 -14.32 -12.47
CA CYS A 47 18.70 -14.11 -11.76
C CYS A 47 19.61 -13.21 -12.59
N SER A 48 19.91 -12.00 -12.13
CA SER A 48 21.12 -11.32 -12.57
C SER A 48 22.30 -12.03 -11.90
N ASP A 49 23.13 -12.67 -12.70
CA ASP A 49 24.43 -13.19 -12.29
C ASP A 49 25.33 -11.99 -11.94
N ASP A 50 25.41 -11.62 -10.65
CA ASP A 50 26.57 -10.90 -10.13
C ASP A 50 26.61 -10.97 -8.60
N ASP A 51 27.75 -11.40 -8.08
CA ASP A 51 28.13 -11.53 -6.68
C ASP A 51 27.35 -12.57 -5.84
N THR A 52 27.34 -13.81 -6.28
CA THR A 52 26.96 -14.94 -5.42
C THR A 52 28.01 -15.11 -4.32
N LEU A 53 27.66 -14.76 -3.09
CA LEU A 53 28.39 -15.20 -1.91
C LEU A 53 28.46 -16.74 -1.96
N ASP A 54 29.68 -17.27 -2.12
CA ASP A 54 29.90 -18.71 -2.23
C ASP A 54 30.00 -19.28 -0.81
N PHE A 55 28.88 -19.76 -0.25
CA PHE A 55 28.85 -20.35 1.07
C PHE A 55 29.37 -21.79 1.00
N GLN A 56 30.21 -22.16 1.96
CA GLN A 56 30.74 -23.52 2.07
C GLN A 56 29.80 -24.47 2.82
N SER A 57 28.91 -23.94 3.65
CA SER A 57 27.93 -24.70 4.43
C SER A 57 26.73 -23.85 4.85
N SER A 58 25.64 -24.52 5.26
CA SER A 58 24.47 -23.84 5.82
C SER A 58 24.79 -23.05 7.08
N GLU A 59 25.74 -23.55 7.89
CA GLU A 59 26.22 -22.85 9.09
C GLU A 59 26.95 -21.55 8.72
N ASP A 60 27.74 -21.56 7.64
CA ASP A 60 28.41 -20.39 7.13
C ASP A 60 27.42 -19.33 6.63
N ALA A 61 26.40 -19.75 5.87
CA ALA A 61 25.32 -18.86 5.40
C ALA A 61 24.56 -18.21 6.57
N LEU A 62 24.18 -18.99 7.57
CA LEU A 62 23.52 -18.48 8.78
C LEU A 62 24.42 -17.55 9.60
N LYS A 63 25.72 -17.81 9.64
CA LYS A 63 26.71 -16.96 10.32
C LYS A 63 26.81 -15.59 9.64
N VAL A 64 26.81 -15.51 8.31
CA VAL A 64 26.78 -14.25 7.57
C VAL A 64 25.52 -13.46 7.92
N TYR A 65 24.37 -14.14 7.96
CA TYR A 65 23.10 -13.48 8.31
C TYR A 65 23.07 -12.98 9.76
N GLN A 66 23.65 -13.77 10.68
CA GLN A 66 23.83 -13.39 12.09
C GLN A 66 24.78 -12.20 12.23
N THR A 67 25.84 -12.14 11.44
CA THR A 67 26.79 -11.01 11.43
C THR A 67 26.11 -9.72 10.98
N TYR A 68 25.27 -9.80 9.95
CA TYR A 68 24.46 -8.66 9.51
C TYR A 68 23.51 -8.18 10.62
N LEU A 69 22.83 -9.08 11.32
CA LEU A 69 22.02 -8.72 12.49
C LEU A 69 22.85 -8.00 13.56
N GLY A 70 24.08 -8.45 13.81
CA GLY A 70 25.02 -7.80 14.73
C GLY A 70 25.30 -6.34 14.33
N SER A 71 25.57 -6.08 13.06
CA SER A 71 25.81 -4.72 12.56
C SER A 71 24.62 -3.78 12.75
N LEU A 72 23.41 -4.29 12.59
CA LEU A 72 22.18 -3.52 12.84
C LEU A 72 21.99 -3.18 14.32
N LYS A 73 22.30 -4.11 15.23
CA LYS A 73 22.22 -3.89 16.69
C LYS A 73 23.16 -2.78 17.16
N ASP A 74 24.34 -2.69 16.57
CA ASP A 74 25.34 -1.68 16.88
C ASP A 74 25.01 -0.30 16.31
N MET A 75 24.05 -0.22 15.40
CA MET A 75 23.64 1.03 14.77
C MET A 75 22.88 1.93 15.74
N LYS A 76 23.42 3.13 16.00
CA LYS A 76 22.87 4.09 16.96
C LYS A 76 21.99 5.15 16.33
N THR A 77 22.11 5.38 15.03
CA THR A 77 21.37 6.43 14.31
C THR A 77 20.83 5.87 13.00
N SER A 78 19.69 6.38 12.59
CA SER A 78 19.09 6.08 11.28
C SER A 78 18.48 7.35 10.71
N ASN A 79 18.60 7.53 9.40
CA ASN A 79 17.86 8.50 8.59
C ASN A 79 17.37 7.80 7.32
N THR A 80 16.65 8.51 6.48
CA THR A 80 16.06 7.94 5.24
C THR A 80 17.08 7.21 4.38
N ALA A 81 18.28 7.80 4.15
CA ALA A 81 19.30 7.19 3.29
C ALA A 81 19.90 5.93 3.92
N ILE A 82 20.22 5.99 5.22
CA ILE A 82 20.73 4.84 5.98
C ILE A 82 19.68 3.74 6.02
N PHE A 83 18.42 4.09 6.31
CA PHE A 83 17.33 3.13 6.34
C PHE A 83 17.16 2.39 5.01
N CYS A 84 17.13 3.12 3.89
CA CYS A 84 17.00 2.50 2.56
C CYS A 84 18.19 1.60 2.22
N LYS A 85 19.42 2.05 2.52
CA LYS A 85 20.62 1.24 2.32
C LYS A 85 20.53 -0.07 3.10
N GLU A 86 20.23 -0.01 4.39
CA GLU A 86 20.17 -1.20 5.23
C GLU A 86 19.02 -2.13 4.85
N ALA A 87 17.85 -1.60 4.48
CA ALA A 87 16.73 -2.42 4.01
C ALA A 87 17.08 -3.17 2.72
N ASN A 88 17.77 -2.52 1.78
CA ASN A 88 18.24 -3.16 0.55
C ASN A 88 19.34 -4.19 0.83
N THR A 89 20.28 -3.90 1.75
CA THR A 89 21.29 -4.86 2.21
C THR A 89 20.63 -6.07 2.88
N TRP A 90 19.63 -5.86 3.73
CA TRP A 90 18.87 -6.94 4.35
C TRP A 90 18.24 -7.86 3.29
N ARG A 91 17.53 -7.26 2.33
CA ARG A 91 16.90 -8.03 1.25
C ARG A 91 17.92 -8.85 0.48
N SER A 92 18.99 -8.22 -0.02
CA SER A 92 20.03 -8.92 -0.78
C SER A 92 20.66 -10.06 0.02
N THR A 93 21.02 -9.82 1.29
CA THR A 93 21.61 -10.84 2.16
C THR A 93 20.60 -11.95 2.45
N SER A 94 19.36 -11.62 2.76
CA SER A 94 18.29 -12.58 3.01
C SER A 94 18.03 -13.49 1.81
N ASP A 95 17.91 -12.90 0.61
CA ASP A 95 17.66 -13.62 -0.62
C ASP A 95 18.82 -14.58 -0.93
N THR A 96 20.07 -14.11 -0.81
CA THR A 96 21.26 -14.93 -1.06
C THR A 96 21.33 -16.11 -0.08
N VAL A 97 21.15 -15.86 1.21
CA VAL A 97 21.16 -16.93 2.24
C VAL A 97 20.00 -17.91 2.02
N PHE A 98 18.80 -17.39 1.78
CA PHE A 98 17.62 -18.22 1.55
C PHE A 98 17.77 -19.11 0.31
N HIS A 99 18.22 -18.56 -0.82
CA HIS A 99 18.45 -19.33 -2.03
C HIS A 99 19.49 -20.42 -1.84
N TYR A 100 20.58 -20.16 -1.11
CA TYR A 100 21.57 -21.16 -0.78
C TYR A 100 20.96 -22.29 0.04
N LEU A 101 20.25 -21.97 1.13
CA LEU A 101 19.62 -22.96 2.00
C LEU A 101 18.57 -23.81 1.26
N MET A 102 17.88 -23.24 0.28
CA MET A 102 16.89 -23.97 -0.54
C MET A 102 17.54 -24.92 -1.56
N ARG A 103 18.71 -24.54 -2.15
CA ARG A 103 19.41 -25.38 -3.13
C ARG A 103 19.88 -26.71 -2.56
N ASP A 104 20.41 -26.72 -1.33
CA ASP A 104 20.98 -27.90 -0.72
C ASP A 104 19.92 -28.85 -0.11
N SER A 105 18.63 -28.56 -0.26
CA SER A 105 17.55 -29.28 0.40
C SER A 105 17.70 -29.36 1.94
N VAL A 106 18.66 -28.65 2.51
CA VAL A 106 18.93 -28.61 3.95
C VAL A 106 17.77 -28.00 4.69
N PHE A 107 17.17 -26.96 4.12
CA PHE A 107 16.02 -26.28 4.68
C PHE A 107 14.78 -27.20 4.82
N LEU A 108 14.64 -28.19 3.93
CA LEU A 108 13.54 -29.16 3.96
C LEU A 108 13.84 -30.37 4.86
N LYS A 109 15.12 -30.63 5.16
CA LYS A 109 15.57 -31.81 5.92
C LYS A 109 15.96 -31.50 7.36
N ASP A 110 16.32 -30.23 7.64
CA ASP A 110 16.76 -29.79 8.95
C ASP A 110 15.85 -28.65 9.46
N ASN A 111 14.85 -29.00 10.24
CA ASN A 111 13.94 -28.05 10.89
C ASN A 111 14.70 -27.01 11.73
N ASN A 112 15.83 -27.37 12.34
CA ASN A 112 16.63 -26.46 13.14
C ASN A 112 17.24 -25.33 12.29
N CYS A 113 17.67 -25.62 11.06
CA CYS A 113 18.18 -24.62 10.13
C CYS A 113 17.11 -23.60 9.75
N ALA A 114 15.88 -24.07 9.44
CA ALA A 114 14.73 -23.24 9.13
C ALA A 114 14.32 -22.34 10.31
N GLU A 115 14.25 -22.91 11.50
CA GLU A 115 13.94 -22.17 12.73
C GLU A 115 14.98 -21.08 13.03
N ARG A 116 16.26 -21.39 12.87
CA ARG A 116 17.36 -20.42 13.07
C ARG A 116 17.33 -19.30 12.05
N PHE A 117 17.11 -19.60 10.76
CA PHE A 117 16.94 -18.59 9.73
C PHE A 117 15.78 -17.65 10.07
N THR A 118 14.62 -18.21 10.41
CA THR A 118 13.43 -17.44 10.79
C THR A 118 13.68 -16.56 12.02
N ALA A 119 14.33 -17.10 13.04
CA ALA A 119 14.65 -16.35 14.25
C ALA A 119 15.59 -15.16 13.99
N ILE A 120 16.59 -15.34 13.12
CA ILE A 120 17.48 -14.24 12.69
C ILE A 120 16.69 -13.21 11.89
N HIS A 121 15.85 -13.65 10.94
CA HIS A 121 15.03 -12.79 10.11
C HIS A 121 14.08 -11.92 10.94
N ASP A 122 13.37 -12.50 11.89
CA ASP A 122 12.49 -11.78 12.81
C ASP A 122 13.26 -10.81 13.71
N SER A 123 14.46 -11.19 14.15
CA SER A 123 15.34 -10.31 14.93
C SER A 123 15.80 -9.11 14.11
N ILE A 124 16.12 -9.28 12.83
CA ILE A 124 16.45 -8.19 11.91
C ILE A 124 15.26 -7.25 11.75
N ARG A 125 14.06 -7.80 11.52
CA ARG A 125 12.83 -6.99 11.45
C ARG A 125 12.63 -6.16 12.73
N PHE A 126 12.91 -6.73 13.88
CA PHE A 126 12.82 -6.05 15.17
C PHE A 126 13.81 -4.88 15.27
N GLU A 127 15.05 -5.05 14.77
CA GLU A 127 16.02 -3.97 14.68
C GLU A 127 15.59 -2.85 13.73
N PHE A 128 14.95 -3.17 12.59
CA PHE A 128 14.36 -2.14 11.73
C PHE A 128 13.25 -1.35 12.43
N LEU A 129 12.40 -2.00 13.23
CA LEU A 129 11.42 -1.30 14.06
C LEU A 129 12.09 -0.37 15.06
N ARG A 130 13.19 -0.78 15.68
CA ARG A 130 14.02 0.07 16.57
C ARG A 130 14.61 1.25 15.80
N LEU A 131 15.14 1.05 14.60
CA LEU A 131 15.69 2.10 13.76
C LEU A 131 14.65 3.18 13.40
N THR A 132 13.36 2.83 13.28
CA THR A 132 12.30 3.82 13.06
C THR A 132 12.14 4.78 14.25
N GLU A 133 12.66 4.45 15.42
CA GLU A 133 12.60 5.30 16.63
C GLU A 133 13.79 6.22 16.79
N THR A 134 14.88 5.99 16.06
CA THR A 134 16.14 6.73 16.18
C THR A 134 16.15 8.05 15.39
N TRP A 135 15.18 8.24 14.48
CA TRP A 135 15.06 9.39 13.61
C TRP A 135 13.63 9.90 13.52
N ARG A 136 13.44 11.17 13.14
CA ARG A 136 12.12 11.75 12.87
C ARG A 136 11.87 11.72 11.38
N TYR A 137 11.03 10.80 10.96
CA TYR A 137 10.61 10.64 9.57
C TYR A 137 9.41 11.54 9.25
N SER A 138 9.44 12.15 8.07
CA SER A 138 8.32 12.87 7.48
C SER A 138 7.48 11.93 6.60
N TYR A 139 6.34 12.42 6.09
CA TYR A 139 5.55 11.66 5.09
C TYR A 139 6.35 11.43 3.80
N GLU A 140 7.14 12.42 3.39
CA GLU A 140 8.06 12.32 2.25
C GLU A 140 9.10 11.22 2.45
N ASP A 141 9.64 11.11 3.66
CA ASP A 141 10.57 10.04 4.00
C ASP A 141 9.93 8.66 3.92
N VAL A 142 8.69 8.51 4.42
CA VAL A 142 7.94 7.25 4.33
C VAL A 142 7.72 6.85 2.88
N LEU A 143 7.30 7.79 2.03
CA LEU A 143 7.10 7.54 0.60
C LEU A 143 8.40 7.15 -0.09
N LYS A 144 9.49 7.90 0.15
CA LYS A 144 10.81 7.64 -0.40
C LYS A 144 11.36 6.27 0.02
N ILE A 145 11.18 5.91 1.30
CA ILE A 145 11.60 4.60 1.80
C ILE A 145 10.83 3.49 1.06
N LYS A 146 9.51 3.58 1.00
CA LYS A 146 8.69 2.59 0.28
C LYS A 146 9.12 2.41 -1.17
N GLU A 147 9.44 3.52 -1.84
CA GLU A 147 9.88 3.51 -3.22
C GLU A 147 11.26 2.88 -3.38
N GLN A 148 12.25 3.34 -2.62
CA GLN A 148 13.64 2.92 -2.76
C GLN A 148 13.91 1.50 -2.20
N THR A 149 13.02 0.98 -1.36
CA THR A 149 13.09 -0.39 -0.86
C THR A 149 12.14 -1.35 -1.59
N SER A 150 11.43 -0.88 -2.62
CA SER A 150 10.59 -1.74 -3.44
C SER A 150 11.43 -2.73 -4.24
N VAL A 151 11.09 -4.01 -4.17
CA VAL A 151 11.72 -5.07 -4.99
C VAL A 151 11.51 -4.88 -6.49
N PHE A 152 10.55 -4.04 -6.86
CA PHE A 152 10.19 -3.75 -8.25
C PHE A 152 10.74 -2.42 -8.76
N HIS A 153 11.57 -1.73 -7.96
CA HIS A 153 12.08 -0.40 -8.31
C HIS A 153 12.83 -0.39 -9.64
N ASP A 154 13.67 -1.40 -9.89
CA ASP A 154 14.50 -1.52 -11.08
C ASP A 154 13.95 -2.51 -12.11
N ASP A 155 12.71 -2.99 -11.94
CA ASP A 155 12.07 -3.93 -12.87
C ASP A 155 11.69 -3.24 -14.18
N LYS A 156 12.55 -3.38 -15.20
CA LYS A 156 12.37 -2.79 -16.54
C LYS A 156 11.10 -3.29 -17.23
N GLU A 157 10.73 -4.54 -16.99
CA GLU A 157 9.53 -5.11 -17.59
C GLU A 157 8.27 -4.53 -16.96
N LEU A 158 8.26 -4.34 -15.64
CA LEU A 158 7.19 -3.65 -14.94
C LEU A 158 7.06 -2.21 -15.42
N GLN A 159 8.17 -1.48 -15.50
CA GLN A 159 8.16 -0.12 -16.02
C GLN A 159 7.63 -0.05 -17.47
N GLY A 160 7.98 -1.01 -18.32
CA GLY A 160 7.42 -1.14 -19.66
C GLY A 160 5.91 -1.32 -19.66
N ALA A 161 5.39 -2.20 -18.81
CA ALA A 161 3.96 -2.43 -18.67
C ALA A 161 3.19 -1.23 -18.09
N VAL A 162 3.79 -0.49 -17.15
CA VAL A 162 3.24 0.77 -16.62
C VAL A 162 3.17 1.82 -17.73
N ASN A 163 4.23 1.98 -18.51
CA ASN A 163 4.28 2.91 -19.63
C ASN A 163 3.22 2.58 -20.70
N GLU A 164 2.93 1.30 -20.93
CA GLU A 164 1.85 0.85 -21.82
C GLU A 164 0.46 1.20 -21.26
N ALA A 165 0.26 1.06 -19.95
CA ALA A 165 -1.02 1.33 -19.30
C ALA A 165 -1.29 2.83 -19.08
N GLN A 166 -0.27 3.65 -18.92
CA GLN A 166 -0.38 5.09 -18.60
C GLN A 166 -1.29 5.89 -19.54
N PRO A 167 -1.23 5.75 -20.89
CA PRO A 167 -2.10 6.49 -21.79
C PRO A 167 -3.58 6.23 -21.56
N PHE A 168 -3.95 5.02 -21.13
CA PHE A 168 -5.34 4.70 -20.80
C PHE A 168 -5.83 5.56 -19.61
N PHE A 169 -5.05 5.62 -18.52
CA PHE A 169 -5.42 6.40 -17.33
C PHE A 169 -5.39 7.91 -17.60
N LEU A 170 -4.41 8.43 -18.35
CA LEU A 170 -4.36 9.83 -18.77
C LEU A 170 -5.60 10.23 -19.58
N LYS A 171 -6.08 9.34 -20.44
CA LYS A 171 -7.33 9.59 -21.18
C LYS A 171 -8.54 9.70 -20.25
N LEU A 172 -8.60 8.94 -19.16
CA LEU A 172 -9.69 9.03 -18.19
C LEU A 172 -9.74 10.41 -17.52
N ASP A 173 -8.61 11.06 -17.28
CA ASP A 173 -8.56 12.39 -16.68
C ASP A 173 -9.22 13.47 -17.54
N SER A 174 -9.21 13.30 -18.85
CA SER A 174 -9.85 14.23 -19.81
C SER A 174 -11.37 14.07 -19.89
N ILE A 175 -11.94 13.00 -19.31
CA ILE A 175 -13.37 12.75 -19.35
C ILE A 175 -14.07 13.57 -18.25
N PRO A 176 -15.05 14.42 -18.61
CA PRO A 176 -15.75 15.25 -17.62
C PRO A 176 -16.57 14.40 -16.64
N LEU A 177 -16.79 14.95 -15.45
CA LEU A 177 -17.66 14.34 -14.46
C LEU A 177 -19.11 14.36 -14.95
N LEU A 178 -19.93 13.44 -14.44
CA LEU A 178 -21.35 13.42 -14.74
C LEU A 178 -22.05 14.58 -14.02
N GLU A 179 -22.68 15.43 -14.78
CA GLU A 179 -23.54 16.51 -14.27
C GLU A 179 -24.89 15.93 -13.82
N SER A 180 -24.90 15.18 -12.74
CA SER A 180 -26.09 14.49 -12.22
C SER A 180 -26.14 14.60 -10.72
N GLY A 181 -27.35 14.68 -10.17
CA GLY A 181 -27.53 14.68 -8.72
C GLY A 181 -27.16 13.33 -8.08
N LYS A 182 -26.80 13.38 -6.80
CA LYS A 182 -26.35 12.24 -5.95
C LYS A 182 -27.13 10.93 -6.20
N ALA A 183 -28.47 11.00 -6.15
CA ALA A 183 -29.32 9.80 -6.28
C ALA A 183 -29.21 9.15 -7.67
N SER A 184 -29.01 9.95 -8.71
CA SER A 184 -28.81 9.47 -10.08
C SER A 184 -27.45 8.81 -10.23
N ILE A 185 -26.39 9.39 -9.67
CA ILE A 185 -25.03 8.84 -9.69
C ILE A 185 -25.02 7.50 -8.96
N LEU A 186 -25.59 7.42 -7.77
CA LEU A 186 -25.68 6.17 -6.97
C LEU A 186 -26.41 5.06 -7.75
N ARG A 187 -27.56 5.39 -8.34
CA ARG A 187 -28.33 4.43 -9.12
C ARG A 187 -27.53 3.92 -10.33
N ASN A 188 -26.89 4.82 -11.07
CA ASN A 188 -26.10 4.47 -12.24
C ASN A 188 -24.85 3.66 -11.85
N TYR A 189 -24.23 3.97 -10.74
CA TYR A 189 -23.08 3.23 -10.24
C TYR A 189 -23.50 1.80 -9.85
N ARG A 190 -24.55 1.64 -9.04
CA ARG A 190 -25.10 0.32 -8.70
C ARG A 190 -25.51 -0.49 -9.95
N LYS A 191 -26.10 0.18 -10.96
CA LYS A 191 -26.41 -0.46 -12.23
C LYS A 191 -25.16 -0.95 -12.95
N LEU A 192 -24.12 -0.12 -13.07
CA LEU A 192 -22.83 -0.52 -13.65
C LEU A 192 -22.26 -1.77 -12.97
N LEU A 193 -22.22 -1.78 -11.64
CA LEU A 193 -21.69 -2.90 -10.87
C LEU A 193 -22.50 -4.18 -11.10
N LYS A 194 -23.84 -4.09 -11.09
CA LYS A 194 -24.75 -5.20 -11.36
C LYS A 194 -24.57 -5.74 -12.78
N ASP A 195 -24.56 -4.88 -13.78
CA ASP A 195 -24.43 -5.26 -15.19
C ASP A 195 -23.05 -5.93 -15.44
N THR A 196 -21.99 -5.40 -14.83
CA THR A 196 -20.65 -5.98 -14.90
C THR A 196 -20.59 -7.36 -14.25
N LYS A 197 -21.24 -7.57 -13.09
CA LYS A 197 -21.32 -8.89 -12.45
C LYS A 197 -22.04 -9.91 -13.32
N LEU A 198 -23.15 -9.50 -13.95
CA LEU A 198 -23.93 -10.38 -14.82
C LEU A 198 -23.18 -10.75 -16.12
N LYS A 199 -22.50 -9.80 -16.73
CA LYS A 199 -21.68 -10.02 -17.94
C LYS A 199 -20.44 -10.86 -17.64
N GLY A 200 -19.84 -10.65 -16.46
CA GLY A 200 -18.51 -11.15 -16.10
C GLY A 200 -17.39 -10.38 -16.81
N ILE A 201 -16.15 -10.63 -16.39
CA ILE A 201 -14.95 -10.07 -17.01
C ILE A 201 -14.11 -11.24 -17.53
N ASN A 202 -14.02 -11.36 -18.85
CA ASN A 202 -13.40 -12.51 -19.51
C ASN A 202 -12.22 -12.10 -20.42
N THR A 203 -12.06 -10.81 -20.71
CA THR A 203 -11.01 -10.30 -21.60
C THR A 203 -10.36 -9.05 -21.02
N LYS A 204 -9.16 -8.70 -21.52
CA LYS A 204 -8.53 -7.40 -21.21
C LYS A 204 -9.47 -6.24 -21.57
N SER A 205 -10.20 -6.33 -22.67
CA SER A 205 -11.17 -5.30 -23.09
C SER A 205 -12.29 -5.11 -22.07
N ASP A 206 -12.87 -6.21 -21.54
CA ASP A 206 -13.90 -6.12 -20.48
C ASP A 206 -13.36 -5.46 -19.23
N MET A 207 -12.12 -5.80 -18.82
CA MET A 207 -11.45 -5.20 -17.68
C MET A 207 -11.26 -3.69 -17.89
N LEU A 208 -10.75 -3.26 -19.04
CA LEU A 208 -10.54 -1.84 -19.34
C LEU A 208 -11.87 -1.08 -19.44
N GLU A 209 -12.90 -1.69 -20.03
CA GLU A 209 -14.25 -1.11 -20.07
C GLU A 209 -14.79 -0.87 -18.65
N PHE A 210 -14.64 -1.86 -17.77
CA PHE A 210 -15.05 -1.74 -16.38
C PHE A 210 -14.26 -0.63 -15.66
N ILE A 211 -12.93 -0.64 -15.72
CA ILE A 211 -12.06 0.36 -15.06
C ILE A 211 -12.43 1.77 -15.54
N GLY A 212 -12.61 1.95 -16.84
CA GLY A 212 -12.93 3.27 -17.39
C GLY A 212 -14.29 3.80 -16.96
N LYS A 213 -15.34 2.97 -17.02
CA LYS A 213 -16.69 3.34 -16.57
C LYS A 213 -16.74 3.57 -15.06
N GLU A 214 -16.06 2.73 -14.30
CA GLU A 214 -16.02 2.80 -12.84
C GLU A 214 -15.27 4.06 -12.38
N ASP A 215 -14.17 4.45 -13.02
CA ASP A 215 -13.43 5.68 -12.71
C ASP A 215 -14.32 6.93 -12.85
N ILE A 216 -15.10 7.02 -13.93
CA ILE A 216 -16.02 8.15 -14.14
C ILE A 216 -17.10 8.18 -13.05
N MET A 217 -17.72 7.03 -12.76
CA MET A 217 -18.73 6.92 -11.70
C MET A 217 -18.15 7.28 -10.35
N PHE A 218 -16.96 6.78 -10.04
CA PHE A 218 -16.31 7.02 -8.77
C PHE A 218 -15.94 8.49 -8.58
N ARG A 219 -15.34 9.15 -9.57
CA ARG A 219 -15.03 10.59 -9.50
C ARG A 219 -16.29 11.44 -9.37
N SER A 220 -17.35 11.10 -10.11
CA SER A 220 -18.65 11.78 -10.00
C SER A 220 -19.31 11.55 -8.63
N PHE A 221 -19.13 10.37 -8.04
CA PHE A 221 -19.55 10.05 -6.69
C PHE A 221 -18.78 10.86 -5.64
N LEU A 222 -17.48 11.02 -5.79
CA LEU A 222 -16.64 11.80 -4.86
C LEU A 222 -17.05 13.28 -4.80
N ALA A 223 -17.61 13.84 -5.87
CA ALA A 223 -18.14 15.20 -5.86
C ALA A 223 -19.30 15.40 -4.89
N HIS A 224 -19.91 14.30 -4.40
CA HIS A 224 -20.99 14.30 -3.40
C HIS A 224 -20.59 13.60 -2.10
N LEU A 225 -19.30 13.39 -1.85
CA LEU A 225 -18.80 12.58 -0.72
C LEU A 225 -19.30 13.08 0.62
N TYR A 226 -19.33 14.40 0.84
CA TYR A 226 -19.80 15.03 2.08
C TYR A 226 -21.27 14.74 2.40
N ASP A 227 -22.06 14.37 1.41
CA ASP A 227 -23.50 14.08 1.52
C ASP A 227 -23.81 12.57 1.54
N MET A 228 -22.79 11.72 1.36
CA MET A 228 -22.99 10.27 1.30
C MET A 228 -23.22 9.68 2.69
N ASP A 229 -24.16 8.76 2.75
CA ASP A 229 -24.32 7.89 3.91
C ASP A 229 -23.32 6.74 3.89
N LYS A 230 -23.01 6.22 5.09
CA LYS A 230 -22.03 5.15 5.26
C LYS A 230 -22.45 3.84 4.58
N GLU A 231 -23.74 3.55 4.54
CA GLU A 231 -24.28 2.32 3.98
C GLU A 231 -24.09 2.30 2.45
N SER A 232 -24.47 3.41 1.78
CA SER A 232 -24.25 3.54 0.32
C SER A 232 -22.79 3.45 -0.06
N LEU A 233 -21.87 4.00 0.76
CA LEU A 233 -20.44 3.92 0.54
C LEU A 233 -19.93 2.47 0.70
N ALA A 234 -20.37 1.79 1.76
CA ALA A 234 -19.99 0.41 2.05
C ALA A 234 -20.47 -0.54 0.95
N ASP A 235 -21.72 -0.44 0.53
CA ASP A 235 -22.31 -1.25 -0.54
C ASP A 235 -21.49 -1.15 -1.84
N ILE A 236 -21.25 0.09 -2.30
CA ILE A 236 -20.49 0.34 -3.54
C ILE A 236 -19.07 -0.23 -3.42
N THR A 237 -18.43 -0.04 -2.28
CA THR A 237 -17.08 -0.54 -2.04
C THR A 237 -17.04 -2.06 -2.13
N GLN A 238 -17.93 -2.75 -1.40
CA GLN A 238 -18.01 -4.20 -1.38
C GLN A 238 -18.31 -4.80 -2.75
N GLU A 239 -19.27 -4.21 -3.47
CA GLU A 239 -19.63 -4.64 -4.84
C GLU A 239 -18.45 -4.47 -5.80
N THR A 240 -17.76 -3.34 -5.74
CA THR A 240 -16.58 -3.06 -6.58
C THR A 240 -15.45 -4.04 -6.31
N GLU A 241 -15.17 -4.33 -5.04
CA GLU A 241 -14.14 -5.32 -4.65
C GLU A 241 -14.46 -6.73 -5.13
N SER A 242 -15.73 -7.10 -5.13
CA SER A 242 -16.18 -8.38 -5.69
C SER A 242 -15.83 -8.50 -7.17
N ILE A 243 -16.03 -7.43 -7.95
CA ILE A 243 -15.65 -7.41 -9.37
C ILE A 243 -14.13 -7.44 -9.55
N CYS A 244 -13.39 -6.68 -8.74
CA CYS A 244 -11.93 -6.70 -8.76
C CYS A 244 -11.36 -8.11 -8.50
N ARG A 245 -11.94 -8.85 -7.56
CA ARG A 245 -11.59 -10.27 -7.34
C ARG A 245 -11.84 -11.13 -8.58
N ASN A 246 -12.94 -10.91 -9.29
CA ASN A 246 -13.24 -11.65 -10.52
C ASN A 246 -12.21 -11.37 -11.63
N ILE A 247 -11.62 -10.16 -11.70
CA ILE A 247 -10.53 -9.85 -12.63
C ILE A 247 -9.31 -10.74 -12.35
N PHE A 248 -8.93 -10.90 -11.08
CA PHE A 248 -7.81 -11.77 -10.70
C PHE A 248 -8.13 -13.25 -10.92
N ILE A 249 -9.37 -13.67 -10.73
CA ILE A 249 -9.82 -15.03 -11.06
C ILE A 249 -9.68 -15.27 -12.57
N ALA A 250 -10.16 -14.33 -13.41
CA ALA A 250 -10.01 -14.40 -14.86
C ALA A 250 -8.54 -14.44 -15.31
N ALA A 251 -7.66 -13.72 -14.60
CA ALA A 251 -6.22 -13.79 -14.85
C ALA A 251 -5.64 -15.17 -14.48
N LYS A 252 -6.04 -15.73 -13.33
CA LYS A 252 -5.65 -17.10 -12.93
C LYS A 252 -6.12 -18.16 -13.92
N GLU A 253 -7.27 -17.97 -14.53
CA GLU A 253 -7.83 -18.85 -15.55
C GLU A 253 -7.22 -18.63 -16.96
N GLY A 254 -6.27 -17.70 -17.11
CA GLY A 254 -5.62 -17.39 -18.38
C GLY A 254 -6.46 -16.58 -19.37
N LYS A 255 -7.64 -16.10 -18.97
CA LYS A 255 -8.52 -15.25 -19.80
C LYS A 255 -7.96 -13.83 -19.99
N ILE A 256 -7.22 -13.35 -19.00
CA ILE A 256 -6.49 -12.07 -18.99
C ILE A 256 -5.04 -12.41 -18.65
N LYS A 257 -4.07 -11.74 -19.27
CA LYS A 257 -2.66 -11.89 -18.87
C LYS A 257 -2.50 -11.42 -17.42
N ALA A 258 -1.91 -12.24 -16.57
CA ALA A 258 -1.71 -11.93 -15.15
C ALA A 258 -1.03 -10.57 -14.94
N ARG A 259 -0.03 -10.26 -15.74
CA ARG A 259 0.69 -8.99 -15.73
C ARG A 259 -0.23 -7.79 -16.01
N ASP A 260 -1.09 -7.89 -17.05
CA ASP A 260 -2.04 -6.83 -17.36
C ASP A 260 -2.99 -6.60 -16.19
N ALA A 261 -3.57 -7.66 -15.63
CA ALA A 261 -4.44 -7.56 -14.47
C ALA A 261 -3.73 -6.89 -13.28
N MET A 262 -2.49 -7.29 -12.97
CA MET A 262 -1.72 -6.72 -11.86
C MET A 262 -1.45 -5.22 -12.07
N VAL A 263 -0.92 -4.83 -13.24
CA VAL A 263 -0.55 -3.44 -13.51
C VAL A 263 -1.77 -2.52 -13.54
N TYR A 264 -2.80 -2.87 -14.32
CA TYR A 264 -3.99 -2.03 -14.44
C TYR A 264 -4.77 -1.92 -13.12
N MET A 265 -4.85 -3.01 -12.35
CA MET A 265 -5.53 -2.98 -11.06
C MET A 265 -4.73 -2.23 -10.00
N SER A 266 -3.41 -2.34 -10.00
CA SER A 266 -2.55 -1.55 -9.11
C SER A 266 -2.69 -0.05 -9.40
N MET A 267 -2.53 0.38 -10.65
CA MET A 267 -2.69 1.78 -11.04
C MET A 267 -4.08 2.31 -10.72
N ARG A 268 -5.15 1.52 -10.98
CA ARG A 268 -6.51 1.87 -10.58
C ARG A 268 -6.64 2.06 -9.06
N THR A 269 -6.05 1.16 -8.27
CA THR A 269 -6.14 1.22 -6.82
C THR A 269 -5.44 2.46 -6.27
N VAL A 270 -4.22 2.72 -6.71
CA VAL A 270 -3.46 3.93 -6.36
C VAL A 270 -4.25 5.19 -6.70
N ARG A 271 -4.72 5.27 -7.94
CA ARG A 271 -5.52 6.39 -8.42
C ARG A 271 -6.75 6.64 -7.54
N ARG A 272 -7.50 5.60 -7.23
CA ARG A 272 -8.68 5.67 -6.38
C ARG A 272 -8.38 6.16 -4.96
N LEU A 273 -7.29 5.67 -4.36
CA LEU A 273 -6.85 6.10 -3.04
C LEU A 273 -6.49 7.59 -3.03
N LEU A 274 -5.76 8.06 -4.04
CA LEU A 274 -5.37 9.47 -4.16
C LEU A 274 -6.56 10.39 -4.45
N GLN A 275 -7.50 9.95 -5.28
CA GLN A 275 -8.74 10.68 -5.54
C GLN A 275 -9.58 10.83 -4.27
N ASN A 276 -9.74 9.77 -3.47
CA ASN A 276 -10.40 9.81 -2.16
C ASN A 276 -9.75 10.82 -1.23
N SER A 277 -8.42 10.74 -1.09
CA SER A 277 -7.68 11.66 -0.22
C SER A 277 -7.86 13.11 -0.65
N THR A 278 -7.76 13.38 -1.94
CA THR A 278 -7.93 14.73 -2.50
C THR A 278 -9.34 15.27 -2.29
N ALA A 279 -10.38 14.45 -2.47
CA ALA A 279 -11.76 14.83 -2.21
C ALA A 279 -11.99 15.16 -0.72
N CYS A 280 -11.49 14.32 0.18
CA CYS A 280 -11.58 14.59 1.63
C CYS A 280 -10.87 15.89 2.04
N ILE A 281 -9.69 16.15 1.46
CA ILE A 281 -8.93 17.39 1.68
C ILE A 281 -9.73 18.60 1.17
N SER A 282 -10.35 18.49 0.00
CA SER A 282 -11.20 19.53 -0.57
C SER A 282 -12.39 19.85 0.36
N ASP A 283 -13.11 18.84 0.82
CA ASP A 283 -14.25 19.01 1.73
C ASP A 283 -13.83 19.67 3.06
N ILE A 284 -12.68 19.26 3.62
CA ILE A 284 -12.13 19.88 4.83
C ILE A 284 -11.81 21.37 4.56
N ASN A 285 -11.19 21.67 3.43
CA ASN A 285 -10.80 23.04 3.06
C ASN A 285 -12.03 23.94 2.86
N HIS A 286 -13.12 23.39 2.34
CA HIS A 286 -14.40 24.10 2.13
C HIS A 286 -15.36 24.00 3.34
N GLN A 287 -14.93 23.41 4.45
CA GLN A 287 -15.72 23.25 5.68
C GLN A 287 -17.05 22.49 5.47
N GLN A 288 -17.05 21.53 4.57
CA GLN A 288 -18.25 20.75 4.21
C GLN A 288 -18.50 19.53 5.11
N MET A 289 -17.79 19.41 6.24
CA MET A 289 -17.99 18.31 7.19
C MET A 289 -19.18 18.56 8.10
N LYS A 290 -20.01 17.52 8.29
CA LYS A 290 -21.23 17.56 9.09
C LYS A 290 -21.03 17.08 10.53
N SER A 291 -19.98 16.34 10.83
CA SER A 291 -19.75 15.77 12.16
C SER A 291 -18.28 15.41 12.43
N LYS A 292 -17.93 15.27 13.72
CA LYS A 292 -16.61 14.78 14.17
C LYS A 292 -16.32 13.36 13.67
N ALA A 293 -17.35 12.50 13.61
CA ALA A 293 -17.22 11.14 13.09
C ALA A 293 -16.84 11.13 11.60
N GLN A 294 -17.41 12.05 10.82
CA GLN A 294 -17.03 12.23 9.41
C GLN A 294 -15.59 12.73 9.29
N GLY A 295 -15.16 13.65 10.16
CA GLY A 295 -13.77 14.11 10.20
C GLY A 295 -12.79 12.96 10.44
N ASN A 296 -13.06 12.07 11.37
CA ASN A 296 -12.22 10.89 11.63
C ASN A 296 -12.17 9.94 10.42
N ALA A 297 -13.30 9.71 9.74
CA ALA A 297 -13.34 8.92 8.52
C ALA A 297 -12.50 9.57 7.39
N TYR A 298 -12.55 10.90 7.27
CA TYR A 298 -11.74 11.64 6.30
C TYR A 298 -10.24 11.54 6.60
N LEU A 299 -9.84 11.66 7.86
CA LEU A 299 -8.43 11.46 8.23
C LEU A 299 -7.96 10.07 7.79
N TRP A 300 -8.76 9.04 8.05
CA TRP A 300 -8.46 7.69 7.60
C TRP A 300 -8.28 7.60 6.08
N MET A 301 -9.20 8.16 5.30
CA MET A 301 -9.13 8.18 3.84
C MET A 301 -7.89 8.95 3.32
N ILE A 302 -7.48 10.02 4.01
CA ILE A 302 -6.32 10.83 3.64
C ILE A 302 -5.01 10.07 3.88
N ILE A 303 -4.91 9.30 4.97
CA ILE A 303 -3.69 8.54 5.29
C ILE A 303 -3.66 7.16 4.63
N GLN A 304 -4.78 6.67 4.11
CA GLN A 304 -4.89 5.33 3.53
C GLN A 304 -3.88 5.06 2.40
N PRO A 305 -3.53 5.99 1.50
CA PRO A 305 -2.48 5.75 0.50
C PRO A 305 -1.13 5.37 1.11
N PHE A 306 -0.77 5.96 2.25
CA PHE A 306 0.48 5.64 2.93
C PHE A 306 0.50 4.23 3.53
N ILE A 307 -0.67 3.70 3.90
CA ILE A 307 -0.82 2.37 4.48
C ILE A 307 -0.93 1.32 3.37
N SER A 308 -1.83 1.55 2.41
CA SER A 308 -2.31 0.53 1.47
C SER A 308 -1.47 0.40 0.21
N ILE A 309 -0.65 1.41 -0.14
CA ILE A 309 0.27 1.30 -1.28
C ILE A 309 1.43 0.40 -0.87
N ASP A 310 1.46 -0.80 -1.43
CA ASP A 310 2.48 -1.81 -1.25
C ASP A 310 3.71 -1.58 -2.15
N GLN A 311 4.67 -2.49 -2.10
CA GLN A 311 5.91 -2.41 -2.87
C GLN A 311 5.68 -2.45 -4.39
N PHE A 312 4.70 -3.21 -4.86
CA PHE A 312 4.36 -3.27 -6.27
C PHE A 312 3.67 -1.99 -6.71
N SER A 313 2.68 -1.54 -5.96
CA SER A 313 1.90 -0.34 -6.26
C SER A 313 2.76 0.92 -6.25
N ILE A 314 3.76 1.03 -5.36
CA ILE A 314 4.67 2.18 -5.34
C ILE A 314 5.53 2.24 -6.61
N ALA A 315 5.93 1.10 -7.17
CA ALA A 315 6.68 1.02 -8.42
C ALA A 315 5.82 1.33 -9.66
N THR A 316 4.48 1.29 -9.55
CA THR A 316 3.55 1.65 -10.62
C THR A 316 3.11 3.12 -10.60
N LEU A 317 3.59 3.95 -9.66
CA LEU A 317 3.24 5.38 -9.57
C LEU A 317 3.68 6.14 -10.82
N THR A 318 2.71 6.73 -11.50
CA THR A 318 2.98 7.67 -12.59
C THR A 318 3.44 9.04 -12.05
N PRO A 319 4.07 9.90 -12.86
CA PRO A 319 4.43 11.26 -12.45
C PRO A 319 3.23 12.08 -11.93
N GLN A 320 2.05 11.86 -12.50
CA GLN A 320 0.83 12.54 -12.07
C GLN A 320 0.35 12.07 -10.69
N GLU A 321 0.32 10.75 -10.45
CA GLU A 321 -0.03 10.18 -9.16
C GLU A 321 0.97 10.58 -8.08
N ARG A 322 2.26 10.65 -8.42
CA ARG A 322 3.28 11.20 -7.55
C ARG A 322 3.02 12.66 -7.20
N SER A 323 2.61 13.48 -8.16
CA SER A 323 2.21 14.88 -7.92
C SER A 323 1.01 14.97 -6.98
N GLN A 324 0.00 14.12 -7.17
CA GLN A 324 -1.15 14.03 -6.26
C GLN A 324 -0.73 13.57 -4.86
N PHE A 325 0.19 12.62 -4.76
CA PHE A 325 0.75 12.17 -3.49
C PHE A 325 1.44 13.33 -2.75
N ASN A 326 2.28 14.08 -3.45
CA ASN A 326 2.96 15.26 -2.91
C ASN A 326 1.96 16.34 -2.48
N TYR A 327 0.86 16.51 -3.21
CA TYR A 327 -0.22 17.41 -2.79
C TYR A 327 -0.82 16.94 -1.45
N VAL A 328 -1.18 15.67 -1.32
CA VAL A 328 -1.71 15.09 -0.06
C VAL A 328 -0.73 15.31 1.09
N ILE A 329 0.55 15.01 0.88
CA ILE A 329 1.64 15.24 1.83
C ILE A 329 1.68 16.71 2.28
N SER A 330 1.59 17.65 1.34
CA SER A 330 1.69 19.09 1.64
C SER A 330 0.55 19.62 2.49
N GLN A 331 -0.61 18.96 2.45
CA GLN A 331 -1.80 19.37 3.20
C GLN A 331 -1.78 18.91 4.66
N LEU A 332 -1.15 17.76 4.96
CA LEU A 332 -1.15 17.18 6.30
C LEU A 332 -0.39 18.02 7.35
N PRO A 333 0.87 18.45 7.12
CA PRO A 333 1.67 19.11 8.15
C PRO A 333 1.40 20.60 8.31
N LYS A 334 0.92 21.29 7.29
CA LYS A 334 0.88 22.77 7.27
C LYS A 334 -0.40 23.39 7.79
N SER A 335 -1.41 22.60 8.04
CA SER A 335 -2.75 23.13 8.33
C SER A 335 -3.10 22.98 9.80
N THR A 336 -3.02 24.07 10.56
CA THR A 336 -3.67 24.20 11.87
C THR A 336 -5.16 23.83 11.78
N LYS A 337 -5.76 23.92 10.61
CA LYS A 337 -7.13 23.54 10.31
C LYS A 337 -7.30 22.04 10.40
N PHE A 338 -6.38 21.24 9.87
CA PHE A 338 -6.41 19.78 10.00
C PHE A 338 -6.31 19.34 11.47
N ALA A 339 -5.34 19.90 12.21
CA ALA A 339 -5.18 19.59 13.61
C ALA A 339 -6.45 19.91 14.42
N LYS A 340 -7.08 21.06 14.18
CA LYS A 340 -8.34 21.45 14.83
C LYS A 340 -9.52 20.55 14.39
N THR A 341 -9.60 20.23 13.11
CA THR A 341 -10.68 19.40 12.56
C THR A 341 -10.70 18.01 13.20
N PHE A 342 -9.51 17.41 13.42
CA PHE A 342 -9.38 16.07 13.96
C PHE A 342 -9.12 16.05 15.46
N ASP A 343 -9.05 17.21 16.12
CA ASP A 343 -8.71 17.34 17.54
C ASP A 343 -7.39 16.61 17.88
N ILE A 344 -6.42 16.72 17.00
CA ILE A 344 -5.11 16.07 17.07
C ILE A 344 -4.04 17.12 17.34
N ASP A 345 -3.12 16.82 18.24
CA ASP A 345 -1.91 17.64 18.41
C ASP A 345 -1.12 17.65 17.09
N GLN A 346 -0.81 18.84 16.59
CA GLN A 346 -0.05 19.03 15.34
C GLN A 346 1.29 18.29 15.35
N ARG A 347 1.91 18.14 16.53
CA ARG A 347 3.14 17.34 16.68
C ARG A 347 2.87 15.85 16.43
N ALA A 348 1.71 15.36 16.85
CA ALA A 348 1.33 13.98 16.59
C ALA A 348 1.11 13.75 15.09
N LEU A 349 0.43 14.68 14.43
CA LEU A 349 0.22 14.61 12.98
C LEU A 349 1.55 14.67 12.21
N ASN A 350 2.49 15.55 12.60
CA ASN A 350 3.72 15.77 11.86
C ASN A 350 4.82 14.75 12.11
N TYR A 351 4.85 14.13 13.30
CA TYR A 351 5.99 13.28 13.71
C TYR A 351 5.57 11.86 14.13
N LEU A 352 4.48 11.72 14.86
CA LEU A 352 4.10 10.40 15.35
C LEU A 352 3.41 9.57 14.28
N LEU A 353 2.58 10.19 13.46
CA LEU A 353 1.85 9.46 12.41
C LEU A 353 2.79 8.97 11.31
N PRO A 354 3.69 9.77 10.72
CA PRO A 354 4.67 9.25 9.76
C PRO A 354 5.49 8.09 10.32
N GLN A 355 5.93 8.20 11.57
CA GLN A 355 6.69 7.15 12.24
C GLN A 355 5.87 5.85 12.40
N GLN A 356 4.59 5.94 12.74
CA GLN A 356 3.72 4.76 12.81
C GLN A 356 3.48 4.14 11.43
N LEU A 357 3.30 4.96 10.40
CA LEU A 357 3.17 4.49 9.02
C LEU A 357 4.42 3.75 8.55
N LEU A 358 5.61 4.26 8.89
CA LEU A 358 6.86 3.57 8.60
C LEU A 358 6.98 2.24 9.35
N LYS A 359 6.61 2.20 10.64
CA LYS A 359 6.58 0.94 11.41
C LYS A 359 5.64 -0.10 10.79
N MET A 360 4.46 0.33 10.35
CA MET A 360 3.53 -0.56 9.64
C MET A 360 4.14 -1.10 8.35
N TYR A 361 4.85 -0.25 7.60
CA TYR A 361 5.54 -0.69 6.39
C TYR A 361 6.65 -1.70 6.67
N VAL A 362 7.47 -1.50 7.71
CA VAL A 362 8.51 -2.46 8.13
C VAL A 362 7.95 -3.85 8.40
N LEU A 363 6.72 -3.94 8.90
CA LEU A 363 6.05 -5.23 9.10
C LEU A 363 5.69 -5.95 7.79
N THR A 364 5.75 -5.25 6.66
CA THR A 364 5.48 -5.82 5.31
C THR A 364 6.76 -6.10 4.51
N LEU A 365 7.92 -5.62 4.98
CA LEU A 365 9.23 -5.97 4.43
C LEU A 365 9.62 -7.40 4.83
#